data_d043e8f5404f74b5588ca78d3eb62be9
#
_entry.id   d043e8f5404f74b5588ca78d3eb62be9
#
_cell.length_a   1.000
_cell.length_b   1.000
_cell.length_c   1.000
_cell.angle_alpha   90.00
_cell.angle_beta   90.00
_cell.angle_gamma   90.00
#
_symmetry.space_group_name_H-M   'P 1'
#
loop_
_entity.id
_entity.type
_entity.pdbx_description
1 polymer ?
#
loop_
_entity_poly.entity_id
_entity_poly.type
_entity_poly.pdbx_seq_one_letter_code
_entity_poly.pdbx_strand_id
1 'polypeptide(L)'
;KETLNFAKTGNFGVHIHLQEVREEVTAIKNDLGYTPIQFCSREGLFEHPTIAAHCVWIDSEDSNILAEHSVGVSHNPISNMILASGICPVTELRGLGVDVGIGIDGAGSNDSQDMLESMKMTPLLQRVKRLQATALSARDAFKMSTIEGAKALGVDKELGSLEVGKKADFVVLN
;
A
#
# COMPACT_ATOMS: atom_id res chain seq x y z
N LYS A 1 4.58 -21.13 -3.01
CA LYS A 1 5.06 -22.10 -1.98
C LYS A 1 6.53 -21.92 -1.65
N GLU A 2 7.43 -21.79 -2.65
CA GLU A 2 8.86 -21.56 -2.41
C GLU A 2 9.13 -20.26 -1.66
N THR A 3 8.51 -19.13 -2.10
CA THR A 3 8.59 -17.82 -1.44
C THR A 3 8.16 -17.89 0.03
N LEU A 4 7.06 -18.59 0.32
CA LEU A 4 6.56 -18.77 1.69
C LEU A 4 7.53 -19.58 2.55
N ASN A 5 8.09 -20.67 2.00
CA ASN A 5 9.08 -21.46 2.72
C ASN A 5 10.32 -20.62 3.03
N PHE A 6 10.78 -19.80 2.08
CA PHE A 6 11.91 -18.90 2.28
C PHE A 6 11.61 -17.85 3.35
N ALA A 7 10.46 -17.19 3.30
CA ALA A 7 10.04 -16.22 4.31
C ALA A 7 10.01 -16.83 5.73
N LYS A 8 9.50 -18.06 5.86
CA LYS A 8 9.48 -18.82 7.13
C LYS A 8 10.88 -19.07 7.70
N THR A 9 11.83 -19.47 6.86
CA THR A 9 13.19 -19.81 7.32
C THR A 9 13.98 -18.62 7.87
N GLY A 10 13.73 -17.41 7.35
CA GLY A 10 14.48 -16.21 7.71
C GLY A 10 13.70 -15.17 8.52
N ASN A 11 12.44 -15.47 8.87
CA ASN A 11 11.53 -14.50 9.48
C ASN A 11 11.45 -13.20 8.66
N PHE A 12 11.38 -13.33 7.32
CA PHE A 12 11.30 -12.20 6.39
C PHE A 12 9.85 -11.81 6.14
N GLY A 13 9.61 -10.50 5.96
CA GLY A 13 8.37 -10.00 5.37
C GLY A 13 8.33 -10.25 3.86
N VAL A 14 7.15 -10.14 3.28
CA VAL A 14 6.91 -10.25 1.84
C VAL A 14 6.46 -8.89 1.30
N HIS A 15 7.05 -8.48 0.18
CA HIS A 15 6.58 -7.32 -0.58
C HIS A 15 6.17 -7.80 -1.98
N ILE A 16 4.93 -7.52 -2.37
CA ILE A 16 4.33 -8.06 -3.60
C ILE A 16 3.41 -7.02 -4.26
N HIS A 17 3.45 -6.92 -5.60
CA HIS A 17 2.45 -6.18 -6.38
C HIS A 17 1.15 -6.99 -6.41
N LEU A 18 0.03 -6.36 -6.05
CA LEU A 18 -1.28 -7.01 -6.06
C LEU A 18 -2.35 -6.09 -6.65
N GLN A 19 -3.04 -6.63 -7.64
CA GLN A 19 -4.23 -6.00 -8.24
C GLN A 19 -3.97 -4.56 -8.71
N GLU A 20 -2.83 -4.36 -9.34
CA GLU A 20 -2.45 -3.07 -9.92
C GLU A 20 -3.31 -2.76 -11.14
N VAL A 21 -3.46 -3.73 -12.05
CA VAL A 21 -4.19 -3.59 -13.30
C VAL A 21 -5.38 -4.55 -13.38
N ARG A 22 -6.41 -4.14 -14.10
CA ARG A 22 -7.66 -4.90 -14.23
C ARG A 22 -7.45 -6.26 -14.90
N GLU A 23 -6.52 -6.31 -15.84
CA GLU A 23 -6.18 -7.49 -16.60
C GLU A 23 -5.61 -8.60 -15.71
N GLU A 24 -4.77 -8.25 -14.71
CA GLU A 24 -4.27 -9.19 -13.72
C GLU A 24 -5.42 -9.85 -12.96
N VAL A 25 -6.33 -9.04 -12.41
CA VAL A 25 -7.49 -9.55 -11.67
C VAL A 25 -8.34 -10.47 -12.54
N THR A 26 -8.59 -10.06 -13.78
CA THR A 26 -9.40 -10.85 -14.71
C THR A 26 -8.75 -12.19 -15.06
N ALA A 27 -7.45 -12.18 -15.37
CA ALA A 27 -6.69 -13.38 -15.71
C ALA A 27 -6.68 -14.39 -14.54
N ILE A 28 -6.27 -13.95 -13.36
CA ILE A 28 -6.19 -14.81 -12.17
C ILE A 28 -7.57 -15.33 -11.76
N LYS A 29 -8.61 -14.50 -11.83
CA LYS A 29 -9.98 -14.92 -11.49
C LYS A 29 -10.53 -15.94 -12.49
N ASN A 30 -10.21 -15.83 -13.77
CA ASN A 30 -10.61 -16.81 -14.77
C ASN A 30 -9.89 -18.15 -14.59
N ASP A 31 -8.60 -18.12 -14.23
CA ASP A 31 -7.77 -19.33 -14.10
C ASP A 31 -8.02 -20.06 -12.78
N LEU A 32 -8.17 -19.33 -11.68
CA LEU A 32 -8.18 -19.87 -10.32
C LEU A 32 -9.52 -19.72 -9.59
N GLY A 33 -10.45 -18.91 -10.11
CA GLY A 33 -11.73 -18.62 -9.47
C GLY A 33 -11.67 -17.61 -8.30
N TYR A 34 -10.52 -17.02 -8.04
CA TYR A 34 -10.25 -16.10 -6.94
C TYR A 34 -9.59 -14.82 -7.44
N THR A 35 -9.77 -13.71 -6.72
CA THR A 35 -8.91 -12.54 -6.94
C THR A 35 -7.47 -12.85 -6.49
N PRO A 36 -6.45 -12.10 -6.96
CA PRO A 36 -5.07 -12.28 -6.48
C PRO A 36 -4.94 -12.20 -4.95
N ILE A 37 -5.65 -11.29 -4.29
CA ILE A 37 -5.65 -11.15 -2.82
C ILE A 37 -6.29 -12.37 -2.16
N GLN A 38 -7.46 -12.82 -2.64
CA GLN A 38 -8.12 -14.04 -2.13
C GLN A 38 -7.21 -15.27 -2.29
N PHE A 39 -6.56 -15.39 -3.45
CA PHE A 39 -5.62 -16.49 -3.69
C PHE A 39 -4.41 -16.45 -2.74
N CYS A 40 -3.81 -15.28 -2.54
CA CYS A 40 -2.69 -15.11 -1.62
C CYS A 40 -3.08 -15.46 -0.17
N SER A 41 -4.27 -15.03 0.28
CA SER A 41 -4.80 -15.38 1.60
C SER A 41 -4.97 -16.89 1.75
N ARG A 42 -5.60 -17.56 0.77
CA ARG A 42 -5.80 -19.03 0.78
C ARG A 42 -4.49 -19.82 0.83
N GLU A 43 -3.46 -19.34 0.13
CA GLU A 43 -2.14 -19.98 0.12
C GLU A 43 -1.31 -19.64 1.38
N GLY A 44 -1.86 -18.87 2.33
CA GLY A 44 -1.22 -18.52 3.60
C GLY A 44 -0.14 -17.44 3.48
N LEU A 45 -0.13 -16.62 2.39
CA LEU A 45 0.86 -15.56 2.23
C LEU A 45 0.76 -14.53 3.35
N PHE A 46 -0.45 -14.20 3.74
CA PHE A 46 -0.74 -13.17 4.74
C PHE A 46 -0.60 -13.65 6.21
N GLU A 47 -0.17 -14.88 6.42
CA GLU A 47 0.33 -15.34 7.73
C GLU A 47 1.71 -14.75 8.07
N HIS A 48 2.35 -14.12 7.08
CA HIS A 48 3.64 -13.42 7.22
C HIS A 48 3.44 -11.92 7.12
N PRO A 49 4.30 -11.09 7.75
CA PRO A 49 4.31 -9.65 7.52
C PRO A 49 4.36 -9.36 6.03
N THR A 50 3.33 -8.72 5.49
CA THR A 50 3.21 -8.51 4.05
C THR A 50 2.88 -7.06 3.72
N ILE A 51 3.54 -6.54 2.69
CA ILE A 51 3.21 -5.28 2.02
C ILE A 51 2.64 -5.60 0.64
N ALA A 52 1.41 -5.16 0.40
CA ALA A 52 0.77 -5.20 -0.91
C ALA A 52 0.92 -3.85 -1.61
N ALA A 53 1.66 -3.83 -2.72
CA ALA A 53 1.79 -2.62 -3.52
C ALA A 53 0.60 -2.46 -4.46
N HIS A 54 0.21 -1.20 -4.70
CA HIS A 54 -0.85 -0.70 -5.57
C HIS A 54 -2.27 -0.93 -5.04
N CYS A 55 -2.79 -2.15 -4.98
CA CYS A 55 -4.16 -2.47 -4.54
C CYS A 55 -5.23 -1.57 -5.19
N VAL A 56 -5.15 -1.40 -6.51
CA VAL A 56 -6.01 -0.48 -7.28
C VAL A 56 -7.38 -1.11 -7.58
N TRP A 57 -7.36 -2.36 -8.06
CA TRP A 57 -8.55 -3.09 -8.53
C TRP A 57 -9.03 -4.11 -7.49
N ILE A 58 -9.22 -3.63 -6.27
CA ILE A 58 -9.72 -4.43 -5.14
C ILE A 58 -11.21 -4.18 -4.91
N ASP A 59 -11.91 -5.20 -4.45
CA ASP A 59 -13.29 -5.11 -4.01
C ASP A 59 -13.40 -5.05 -2.48
N SER A 60 -14.65 -5.12 -1.96
CA SER A 60 -14.88 -5.06 -0.51
C SER A 60 -14.40 -6.31 0.23
N GLU A 61 -14.45 -7.49 -0.42
CA GLU A 61 -13.95 -8.74 0.16
C GLU A 61 -12.42 -8.70 0.26
N ASP A 62 -11.75 -8.29 -0.81
CA ASP A 62 -10.30 -8.08 -0.83
C ASP A 62 -9.85 -7.11 0.28
N SER A 63 -10.58 -5.99 0.42
CA SER A 63 -10.29 -4.97 1.44
C SER A 63 -10.42 -5.51 2.86
N ASN A 64 -11.43 -6.35 3.12
CA ASN A 64 -11.62 -7.01 4.41
C ASN A 64 -10.49 -8.02 4.69
N ILE A 65 -10.10 -8.82 3.69
CA ILE A 65 -8.96 -9.75 3.82
C ILE A 65 -7.69 -9.01 4.22
N LEU A 66 -7.38 -7.89 3.56
CA LEU A 66 -6.21 -7.08 3.90
C LEU A 66 -6.26 -6.57 5.36
N ALA A 67 -7.44 -6.13 5.81
CA ALA A 67 -7.64 -5.67 7.18
C ALA A 67 -7.51 -6.80 8.21
N GLU A 68 -8.17 -7.94 7.98
CA GLU A 68 -8.17 -9.11 8.88
C GLU A 68 -6.76 -9.66 9.09
N HIS A 69 -5.94 -9.65 8.05
CA HIS A 69 -4.56 -10.13 8.10
C HIS A 69 -3.53 -9.05 8.43
N SER A 70 -3.94 -7.82 8.69
CA SER A 70 -3.04 -6.69 8.96
C SER A 70 -1.98 -6.49 7.85
N VAL A 71 -2.38 -6.68 6.60
CA VAL A 71 -1.52 -6.46 5.44
C VAL A 71 -1.31 -4.96 5.25
N GLY A 72 -0.06 -4.51 5.24
CA GLY A 72 0.27 -3.13 4.88
C GLY A 72 0.05 -2.87 3.39
N VAL A 73 -0.39 -1.67 3.03
CA VAL A 73 -0.56 -1.28 1.62
C VAL A 73 0.39 -0.15 1.26
N SER A 74 1.12 -0.31 0.15
CA SER A 74 1.90 0.75 -0.48
C SER A 74 1.09 1.40 -1.60
N HIS A 75 0.59 2.62 -1.35
CA HIS A 75 -0.09 3.43 -2.36
C HIS A 75 0.93 4.19 -3.20
N ASN A 76 0.98 3.92 -4.49
CA ASN A 76 1.95 4.47 -5.44
C ASN A 76 1.25 5.43 -6.43
N PRO A 77 0.86 6.65 -6.02
CA PRO A 77 -0.04 7.50 -6.79
C PRO A 77 0.52 7.91 -8.15
N ILE A 78 1.80 8.28 -8.22
CA ILE A 78 2.44 8.74 -9.46
C ILE A 78 2.55 7.60 -10.47
N SER A 79 3.07 6.44 -10.04
CA SER A 79 3.16 5.27 -10.88
C SER A 79 1.79 4.85 -11.43
N ASN A 80 0.78 4.78 -10.57
CA ASN A 80 -0.58 4.42 -10.99
C ASN A 80 -1.17 5.40 -12.03
N MET A 81 -0.80 6.69 -11.96
CA MET A 81 -1.20 7.68 -12.97
C MET A 81 -0.42 7.53 -14.27
N ILE A 82 0.90 7.40 -14.21
CA ILE A 82 1.76 7.27 -15.40
C ILE A 82 1.40 6.02 -16.19
N LEU A 83 1.19 4.89 -15.50
CA LEU A 83 0.84 3.60 -16.11
C LEU A 83 -0.67 3.46 -16.41
N ALA A 84 -1.47 4.47 -16.04
CA ALA A 84 -2.94 4.43 -16.15
C ALA A 84 -3.57 3.22 -15.44
N SER A 85 -2.94 2.72 -14.38
CA SER A 85 -3.42 1.57 -13.61
C SER A 85 -4.75 1.86 -12.89
N GLY A 86 -4.97 3.11 -12.46
CA GLY A 86 -6.19 3.55 -11.77
C GLY A 86 -5.93 4.18 -10.41
N ILE A 87 -6.93 4.22 -9.54
CA ILE A 87 -6.85 4.89 -8.23
C ILE A 87 -7.12 3.87 -7.11
N CYS A 88 -6.11 3.57 -6.29
CA CYS A 88 -6.26 2.77 -5.08
C CYS A 88 -7.33 3.36 -4.14
N PRO A 89 -8.23 2.58 -3.53
CA PRO A 89 -9.26 3.06 -2.63
C PRO A 89 -8.73 3.35 -1.21
N VAL A 90 -7.80 4.28 -1.09
CA VAL A 90 -7.08 4.60 0.16
C VAL A 90 -8.02 4.96 1.31
N THR A 91 -9.08 5.75 1.04
CA THR A 91 -10.03 6.15 2.08
C THR A 91 -10.83 4.99 2.63
N GLU A 92 -11.19 4.04 1.79
CA GLU A 92 -11.90 2.81 2.15
C GLU A 92 -11.00 1.90 3.00
N LEU A 93 -9.79 1.63 2.53
CA LEU A 93 -8.80 0.81 3.24
C LEU A 93 -8.50 1.36 4.63
N ARG A 94 -8.21 2.67 4.74
CA ARG A 94 -7.97 3.31 6.03
C ARG A 94 -9.21 3.27 6.93
N GLY A 95 -10.41 3.37 6.35
CA GLY A 95 -11.68 3.22 7.06
C GLY A 95 -11.88 1.83 7.69
N LEU A 96 -11.28 0.79 7.13
CA LEU A 96 -11.26 -0.58 7.64
C LEU A 96 -10.07 -0.85 8.59
N GLY A 97 -9.22 0.15 8.84
CA GLY A 97 -8.05 0.01 9.72
C GLY A 97 -6.80 -0.55 9.04
N VAL A 98 -6.79 -0.67 7.71
CA VAL A 98 -5.57 -1.05 6.97
C VAL A 98 -4.55 0.07 7.05
N ASP A 99 -3.32 -0.26 7.43
CA ASP A 99 -2.20 0.67 7.40
C ASP A 99 -1.75 0.92 5.96
N VAL A 100 -1.93 2.16 5.49
CA VAL A 100 -1.58 2.57 4.13
C VAL A 100 -0.45 3.58 4.16
N GLY A 101 0.70 3.20 3.59
CA GLY A 101 1.82 4.10 3.34
C GLY A 101 1.82 4.65 1.92
N ILE A 102 2.54 5.76 1.69
CA ILE A 102 2.81 6.29 0.35
C ILE A 102 4.14 5.72 -0.14
N GLY A 103 4.12 5.11 -1.33
CA GLY A 103 5.30 4.68 -2.06
C GLY A 103 5.53 5.52 -3.32
N ILE A 104 6.72 5.44 -3.85
CA ILE A 104 7.11 6.12 -5.10
C ILE A 104 7.30 5.16 -6.28
N ASP A 105 7.32 3.83 -5.99
CA ASP A 105 7.59 2.79 -6.97
C ASP A 105 8.98 2.91 -7.64
N GLY A 106 9.23 2.19 -8.72
CA GLY A 106 10.48 2.22 -9.44
C GLY A 106 10.67 3.46 -10.32
N ALA A 107 11.94 3.81 -10.59
CA ALA A 107 12.28 4.97 -11.42
C ALA A 107 11.67 4.93 -12.84
N GLY A 108 11.41 3.73 -13.37
CA GLY A 108 10.81 3.56 -14.70
C GLY A 108 9.31 3.87 -14.75
N SER A 109 8.64 3.90 -13.60
CA SER A 109 7.22 4.19 -13.46
C SER A 109 6.93 5.46 -12.64
N ASN A 110 7.99 6.16 -12.21
CA ASN A 110 7.88 7.43 -11.48
C ASN A 110 9.06 8.34 -11.85
N ASP A 111 8.83 9.27 -12.76
CA ASP A 111 9.88 10.09 -13.39
C ASP A 111 10.66 10.96 -12.38
N SER A 112 10.00 11.48 -11.35
CA SER A 112 10.61 12.40 -10.37
C SER A 112 11.17 11.69 -9.13
N GLN A 113 10.61 10.56 -8.75
CA GLN A 113 10.85 9.89 -7.46
C GLN A 113 10.73 10.84 -6.25
N ASP A 114 9.86 11.84 -6.36
CA ASP A 114 9.64 12.86 -5.35
C ASP A 114 8.50 12.45 -4.40
N MET A 115 8.84 12.21 -3.12
CA MET A 115 7.87 11.89 -2.09
C MET A 115 6.91 13.07 -1.83
N LEU A 116 7.35 14.32 -1.94
CA LEU A 116 6.47 15.48 -1.72
C LEU A 116 5.43 15.60 -2.83
N GLU A 117 5.79 15.27 -4.06
CA GLU A 117 4.86 15.17 -5.17
C GLU A 117 3.83 14.05 -4.93
N SER A 118 4.28 12.86 -4.55
CA SER A 118 3.41 11.74 -4.20
C SER A 118 2.47 12.07 -3.05
N MET A 119 2.94 12.78 -2.02
CA MET A 119 2.12 13.30 -0.91
C MET A 119 1.06 14.30 -1.40
N LYS A 120 1.37 15.15 -2.38
CA LYS A 120 0.40 16.09 -2.97
C LYS A 120 -0.66 15.35 -3.79
N MET A 121 -0.25 14.38 -4.60
CA MET A 121 -1.16 13.66 -5.52
C MET A 121 -2.11 12.72 -4.77
N THR A 122 -1.69 12.11 -3.68
CA THR A 122 -2.51 11.17 -2.89
C THR A 122 -3.87 11.77 -2.50
N PRO A 123 -3.99 12.90 -1.79
CA PRO A 123 -5.29 13.47 -1.44
C PRO A 123 -6.08 13.97 -2.67
N LEU A 124 -5.41 14.47 -3.70
CA LEU A 124 -6.10 14.95 -4.90
C LEU A 124 -6.80 13.80 -5.63
N LEU A 125 -6.14 12.65 -5.79
CA LEU A 125 -6.73 11.46 -6.38
C LEU A 125 -7.93 10.95 -5.57
N GLN A 126 -7.82 10.91 -4.24
CA GLN A 126 -8.93 10.47 -3.39
C GLN A 126 -10.14 11.41 -3.47
N ARG A 127 -9.92 12.73 -3.55
CA ARG A 127 -10.99 13.71 -3.73
C ARG A 127 -11.72 13.53 -5.05
N VAL A 128 -10.99 13.30 -6.14
CA VAL A 128 -11.57 13.03 -7.46
C VAL A 128 -12.32 11.69 -7.46
N LYS A 129 -11.72 10.62 -6.91
CA LYS A 129 -12.35 9.30 -6.82
C LYS A 129 -13.66 9.34 -6.04
N ARG A 130 -13.69 10.08 -4.92
CA ARG A 130 -14.84 10.17 -4.00
C ARG A 130 -15.82 11.29 -4.34
N LEU A 131 -15.48 12.19 -5.26
CA LEU A 131 -16.21 13.43 -5.53
C LEU A 131 -16.47 14.25 -4.24
N GLN A 132 -15.49 14.26 -3.33
CA GLN A 132 -15.56 14.88 -2.02
C GLN A 132 -14.28 15.63 -1.70
N ALA A 133 -14.34 16.94 -1.55
CA ALA A 133 -13.18 17.80 -1.32
C ALA A 133 -12.43 17.51 -0.01
N THR A 134 -13.07 16.86 0.95
CA THR A 134 -12.52 16.52 2.28
C THR A 134 -12.17 15.04 2.43
N ALA A 135 -12.18 14.25 1.36
CA ALA A 135 -11.97 12.79 1.40
C ALA A 135 -10.64 12.38 2.05
N LEU A 136 -9.59 13.15 1.80
CA LEU A 136 -8.27 12.97 2.42
C LEU A 136 -7.60 14.33 2.58
N SER A 137 -6.98 14.58 3.74
CA SER A 137 -6.28 15.82 4.03
C SER A 137 -4.79 15.74 3.73
N ALA A 138 -4.11 16.91 3.62
CA ALA A 138 -2.65 16.96 3.53
C ALA A 138 -1.97 16.37 4.78
N ARG A 139 -2.61 16.52 5.97
CA ARG A 139 -2.12 15.91 7.21
C ARG A 139 -2.16 14.39 7.16
N ASP A 140 -3.19 13.80 6.54
CA ASP A 140 -3.28 12.35 6.34
C ASP A 140 -2.16 11.88 5.41
N ALA A 141 -1.94 12.57 4.28
CA ALA A 141 -0.84 12.24 3.36
C ALA A 141 0.54 12.33 4.05
N PHE A 142 0.74 13.34 4.91
CA PHE A 142 1.97 13.45 5.71
C PHE A 142 2.14 12.26 6.67
N LYS A 143 1.08 11.83 7.36
CA LYS A 143 1.14 10.64 8.22
C LYS A 143 1.40 9.37 7.42
N MET A 144 0.78 9.22 6.26
CA MET A 144 0.98 8.07 5.37
C MET A 144 2.41 7.97 4.85
N SER A 145 3.12 9.09 4.69
CA SER A 145 4.54 9.11 4.30
C SER A 145 5.52 9.02 5.48
N THR A 146 5.02 8.96 6.70
CA THR A 146 5.82 8.90 7.93
C THR A 146 5.35 7.74 8.83
N ILE A 147 4.64 8.03 9.91
CA ILE A 147 4.28 7.03 10.92
C ILE A 147 3.33 5.94 10.41
N GLU A 148 2.37 6.26 9.53
CA GLU A 148 1.48 5.25 8.96
C GLU A 148 2.22 4.37 7.95
N GLY A 149 3.15 4.94 7.16
CA GLY A 149 4.07 4.16 6.33
C GLY A 149 4.95 3.22 7.13
N ALA A 150 5.48 3.70 8.28
CA ALA A 150 6.25 2.86 9.18
C ALA A 150 5.41 1.72 9.79
N LYS A 151 4.12 1.96 10.10
CA LYS A 151 3.18 0.92 10.54
C LYS A 151 2.93 -0.10 9.45
N ALA A 152 2.65 0.34 8.22
CA ALA A 152 2.49 -0.56 7.09
C ALA A 152 3.69 -1.49 6.90
N LEU A 153 4.90 -1.00 7.20
CA LEU A 153 6.15 -1.78 7.16
C LEU A 153 6.42 -2.59 8.44
N GLY A 154 5.63 -2.42 9.51
CA GLY A 154 5.86 -3.05 10.81
C GLY A 154 7.07 -2.52 11.58
N VAL A 155 7.54 -1.30 11.28
CA VAL A 155 8.73 -0.67 11.90
C VAL A 155 8.42 0.62 12.68
N ASP A 156 7.15 0.85 12.97
CA ASP A 156 6.67 2.05 13.66
C ASP A 156 7.20 2.23 15.09
N LYS A 157 7.70 1.17 15.72
CA LYS A 157 8.39 1.23 17.01
C LYS A 157 9.79 1.84 16.91
N GLU A 158 10.38 1.82 15.73
CA GLU A 158 11.73 2.29 15.47
C GLU A 158 11.79 3.58 14.64
N LEU A 159 10.82 3.78 13.75
CA LEU A 159 10.81 4.83 12.72
C LEU A 159 9.45 5.55 12.65
N GLY A 160 9.37 6.56 11.79
CA GLY A 160 8.14 7.24 11.39
C GLY A 160 7.72 8.42 12.28
N SER A 161 8.38 8.64 13.41
CA SER A 161 8.14 9.81 14.27
C SER A 161 9.40 10.17 15.06
N LEU A 162 9.50 11.44 15.46
CA LEU A 162 10.57 11.92 16.34
C LEU A 162 10.17 11.74 17.81
N GLU A 163 10.52 10.60 18.36
CA GLU A 163 10.22 10.21 19.73
C GLU A 163 11.46 9.63 20.42
N VAL A 164 11.55 9.78 21.74
CA VAL A 164 12.65 9.21 22.53
C VAL A 164 12.63 7.69 22.39
N GLY A 165 13.78 7.11 22.00
CA GLY A 165 13.94 5.68 21.79
C GLY A 165 13.80 5.22 20.34
N LYS A 166 13.31 6.06 19.44
CA LYS A 166 13.32 5.80 18.00
C LYS A 166 14.60 6.27 17.31
N LYS A 167 14.86 5.77 16.12
CA LYS A 167 15.95 6.24 15.26
C LYS A 167 15.69 7.70 14.86
N ALA A 168 16.75 8.51 14.84
CA ALA A 168 16.69 9.92 14.49
C ALA A 168 16.77 10.13 12.96
N ASP A 169 15.89 9.46 12.22
CA ASP A 169 15.78 9.62 10.76
C ASP A 169 14.83 10.78 10.47
N PHE A 170 15.37 11.88 9.96
CA PHE A 170 14.58 13.06 9.63
C PHE A 170 15.12 13.80 8.43
N VAL A 171 14.26 14.58 7.79
CA VAL A 171 14.59 15.46 6.67
C VAL A 171 14.32 16.89 7.09
N VAL A 172 15.26 17.79 6.78
CA VAL A 172 15.09 19.23 6.95
C VAL A 172 14.73 19.82 5.60
N LEU A 173 13.58 20.49 5.53
CA LEU A 173 13.12 21.19 4.34
C LEU A 173 13.34 22.69 4.51
N ASN A 174 13.73 23.35 3.43
CA ASN A 174 14.03 24.78 3.37
C ASN A 174 12.88 25.55 2.71
#